data_0242929e00ed57cf014edf6e83a540b9
#
_entry.id   0242929e00ed57cf014edf6e83a540b9
#
_cell.length_a   1.000
_cell.length_b   1.000
_cell.length_c   1.000
_cell.angle_alpha   90.00
_cell.angle_beta   90.00
_cell.angle_gamma   90.00
#
_symmetry.space_group_name_H-M   'P 1'
#
loop_
_entity.id
_entity.type
_entity.pdbx_description
1 polymer ?
#
loop_
_entity_poly.entity_id
_entity_poly.type
_entity_poly.pdbx_seq_one_letter_code
_entity_poly.pdbx_strand_id
1 'polypeptide(L)'
;AALETFAAHFGLRASKAMTGFVNETQQEISLLYDPTQLSATHDPIGDESSKAGSGDAPRFDSVFRIDLNVDRAPDQVRFSKPPLEVELKSKSGRVVRLIGVHAKSKAPHGAKNAAKVMQISIANRRKQLAQCIWIRRRVDQHLDRKDSVIVLGDFNYGPGLDSCEKLFGRSG
;
A
#
# COMPACT_ATOMS: atom_id res chain seq x y z
N ALA A 1 -16.37 -13.64 1.91
CA ALA A 1 -16.62 -15.02 2.28
C ALA A 1 -15.67 -15.53 3.36
N ALA A 2 -14.39 -15.87 3.07
CA ALA A 2 -13.49 -16.47 4.08
C ALA A 2 -13.32 -15.63 5.36
N LEU A 3 -13.10 -14.33 5.23
CA LEU A 3 -12.97 -13.42 6.38
C LEU A 3 -14.26 -13.27 7.19
N GLU A 4 -15.41 -13.29 6.55
CA GLU A 4 -16.71 -13.23 7.25
C GLU A 4 -16.99 -14.56 7.97
N THR A 5 -16.61 -15.71 7.38
CA THR A 5 -16.65 -17.00 8.06
C THR A 5 -15.74 -17.02 9.28
N PHE A 6 -14.52 -16.51 9.16
CA PHE A 6 -13.59 -16.34 10.28
C PHE A 6 -14.21 -15.45 11.37
N ALA A 7 -14.74 -14.28 11.00
CA ALA A 7 -15.38 -13.37 11.96
C ALA A 7 -16.55 -14.02 12.71
N ALA A 8 -17.38 -14.78 12.01
CA ALA A 8 -18.50 -15.51 12.60
C ALA A 8 -18.01 -16.61 13.55
N HIS A 9 -16.98 -17.38 13.16
CA HIS A 9 -16.39 -18.45 13.99
C HIS A 9 -15.88 -17.92 15.33
N PHE A 10 -15.25 -16.75 15.32
CA PHE A 10 -14.70 -16.13 16.54
C PHE A 10 -15.64 -15.12 17.22
N GLY A 11 -16.88 -14.97 16.77
CA GLY A 11 -17.86 -14.06 17.37
C GLY A 11 -17.43 -12.59 17.30
N LEU A 12 -16.71 -12.17 16.25
CA LEU A 12 -16.21 -10.81 16.13
C LEU A 12 -17.35 -9.84 15.78
N ARG A 13 -17.35 -8.65 16.41
CA ARG A 13 -18.27 -7.57 16.04
C ARG A 13 -18.02 -7.07 14.61
N ALA A 14 -16.75 -7.05 14.20
CA ALA A 14 -16.35 -6.77 12.83
C ALA A 14 -16.72 -7.97 11.94
N SER A 15 -17.95 -8.03 11.50
CA SER A 15 -18.56 -9.20 10.83
C SER A 15 -18.66 -9.08 9.31
N LYS A 16 -18.41 -7.89 8.76
CA LYS A 16 -18.39 -7.64 7.32
C LYS A 16 -16.98 -7.47 6.80
N ALA A 17 -16.70 -8.06 5.64
CA ALA A 17 -15.44 -7.96 4.95
C ALA A 17 -15.58 -7.12 3.67
N MET A 18 -14.57 -6.29 3.42
CA MET A 18 -14.34 -5.63 2.15
C MET A 18 -12.94 -6.02 1.66
N THR A 19 -12.84 -6.40 0.40
CA THR A 19 -11.58 -6.75 -0.26
C THR A 19 -11.28 -5.70 -1.32
N GLY A 20 -10.03 -5.29 -1.41
CA GLY A 20 -9.54 -4.35 -2.41
C GLY A 20 -9.34 -4.98 -3.79
N PHE A 21 -8.35 -4.49 -4.50
CA PHE A 21 -8.03 -4.97 -5.84
C PHE A 21 -7.61 -6.44 -5.82
N VAL A 22 -8.22 -7.22 -6.72
CA VAL A 22 -7.76 -8.58 -7.01
C VAL A 22 -6.41 -8.51 -7.73
N ASN A 23 -5.49 -9.36 -7.34
CA ASN A 23 -4.15 -9.41 -7.91
C ASN A 23 -3.69 -10.85 -8.19
N GLU A 24 -2.64 -10.98 -9.03
CA GLU A 24 -2.11 -12.28 -9.45
C GLU A 24 -1.57 -13.12 -8.27
N THR A 25 -1.23 -12.50 -7.16
CA THR A 25 -0.70 -13.19 -5.96
C THR A 25 -1.79 -13.76 -5.07
N GLN A 26 -3.06 -13.45 -5.33
CA GLN A 26 -4.22 -13.81 -4.49
C GLN A 26 -4.03 -13.43 -3.02
N GLN A 27 -3.34 -12.32 -2.77
CA GLN A 27 -3.05 -11.77 -1.44
C GLN A 27 -3.56 -10.33 -1.37
N GLU A 28 -4.87 -10.20 -1.50
CA GLU A 28 -5.55 -8.91 -1.46
C GLU A 28 -5.50 -8.32 -0.05
N ILE A 29 -5.47 -6.98 0.01
CA ILE A 29 -5.66 -6.26 1.26
C ILE A 29 -7.16 -6.18 1.52
N SER A 30 -7.57 -6.56 2.71
CA SER A 30 -8.96 -6.62 3.12
C SER A 30 -9.19 -5.91 4.44
N LEU A 31 -10.39 -5.43 4.64
CA LEU A 31 -10.87 -4.78 5.86
C LEU A 31 -12.03 -5.58 6.44
N LEU A 32 -11.95 -5.90 7.74
CA LEU A 32 -13.12 -6.30 8.52
C LEU A 32 -13.67 -5.10 9.28
N TYR A 33 -14.97 -4.90 9.25
CA TYR A 33 -15.62 -3.78 9.94
C TYR A 33 -16.95 -4.21 10.59
N ASP A 34 -17.37 -3.44 11.59
CA ASP A 34 -18.66 -3.61 12.26
C ASP A 34 -19.75 -2.87 11.48
N PRO A 35 -20.66 -3.57 10.76
CA PRO A 35 -21.70 -2.94 9.95
C PRO A 35 -22.76 -2.24 10.81
N THR A 36 -22.79 -2.51 12.11
CA THR A 36 -23.69 -1.82 13.02
C THR A 36 -23.19 -0.41 13.38
N GLN A 37 -21.93 -0.09 13.15
CA GLN A 37 -21.31 1.20 13.47
C GLN A 37 -20.87 1.97 12.23
N LEU A 38 -20.44 1.27 11.18
CA LEU A 38 -19.82 1.84 9.99
C LEU A 38 -20.46 1.27 8.72
N SER A 39 -20.46 2.08 7.66
CA SER A 39 -20.50 1.59 6.29
C SER A 39 -19.11 1.78 5.66
N ALA A 40 -18.74 0.87 4.77
CA ALA A 40 -17.48 0.90 4.06
C ALA A 40 -17.72 0.75 2.56
N THR A 41 -17.04 1.58 1.77
CA THR A 41 -17.10 1.53 0.30
C THR A 41 -15.68 1.53 -0.24
N HIS A 42 -15.33 0.59 -1.12
CA HIS A 42 -14.08 0.63 -1.86
C HIS A 42 -14.15 1.79 -2.85
N ASP A 43 -13.33 2.81 -2.65
CA ASP A 43 -13.38 4.09 -3.36
C ASP A 43 -11.98 4.52 -3.83
N PRO A 44 -11.38 3.77 -4.77
CA PRO A 44 -10.06 4.06 -5.28
C PRO A 44 -10.07 5.32 -6.15
N ILE A 45 -9.14 6.24 -5.89
CA ILE A 45 -8.98 7.45 -6.69
C ILE A 45 -8.17 7.14 -7.96
N GLY A 46 -8.63 7.62 -9.10
CA GLY A 46 -7.98 7.51 -10.40
C GLY A 46 -8.76 6.66 -11.38
N ASP A 47 -8.38 6.76 -12.66
CA ASP A 47 -9.04 6.06 -13.76
C ASP A 47 -8.45 4.65 -13.94
N GLU A 48 -9.31 3.66 -14.19
CA GLU A 48 -8.92 2.29 -14.56
C GLU A 48 -8.11 2.24 -15.85
N SER A 49 -8.40 3.14 -16.78
CA SER A 49 -7.73 3.19 -18.10
C SER A 49 -6.31 3.73 -18.03
N SER A 50 -5.90 4.34 -16.94
CA SER A 50 -4.57 4.94 -16.81
C SER A 50 -3.43 3.92 -16.60
N LYS A 51 -3.48 2.79 -17.31
CA LYS A 51 -2.37 1.82 -17.38
C LYS A 51 -1.04 2.48 -17.79
N ALA A 52 -1.11 3.69 -18.34
CA ALA A 52 0.05 4.48 -18.75
C ALA A 52 0.67 5.34 -17.65
N GLY A 53 0.10 5.35 -16.42
CA GLY A 53 0.69 6.11 -15.31
C GLY A 53 0.70 7.61 -15.56
N SER A 54 -0.44 8.21 -15.89
CA SER A 54 -0.57 9.66 -16.00
C SER A 54 -1.00 10.25 -14.66
N GLY A 55 -0.31 11.27 -14.21
CA GLY A 55 -0.64 12.02 -13.00
C GLY A 55 0.26 11.77 -11.80
N ASP A 56 0.14 12.63 -10.80
CA ASP A 56 0.99 12.65 -9.61
C ASP A 56 0.82 11.42 -8.71
N ALA A 57 -0.40 10.86 -8.65
CA ALA A 57 -0.70 9.62 -7.94
C ALA A 57 -1.76 8.83 -8.72
N PRO A 58 -1.36 7.98 -9.67
CA PRO A 58 -2.30 7.14 -10.41
C PRO A 58 -3.02 6.15 -9.48
N ARG A 59 -4.06 5.48 -9.97
CA ARG A 59 -4.78 4.44 -9.21
C ARG A 59 -3.81 3.32 -8.82
N PHE A 60 -3.90 2.80 -7.60
CA PHE A 60 -2.90 1.90 -7.03
C PHE A 60 -2.74 0.55 -7.74
N ASP A 61 -3.71 0.11 -8.52
CA ASP A 61 -3.60 -1.10 -9.36
C ASP A 61 -2.97 -0.82 -10.74
N SER A 62 -2.53 0.43 -10.99
CA SER A 62 -1.89 0.86 -12.23
C SER A 62 -0.36 0.91 -12.15
N VAL A 63 0.27 1.80 -12.90
CA VAL A 63 1.73 2.01 -12.92
C VAL A 63 2.06 3.41 -12.46
N PHE A 64 2.94 3.51 -11.47
CA PHE A 64 3.54 4.76 -11.05
C PHE A 64 4.87 4.97 -11.77
N ARG A 65 5.03 6.10 -12.42
CA ARG A 65 6.26 6.50 -13.09
C ARG A 65 6.95 7.57 -12.25
N ILE A 66 8.16 7.26 -11.81
CA ILE A 66 8.95 8.14 -10.97
C ILE A 66 10.41 8.05 -11.36
N ASP A 67 11.07 9.18 -11.55
CA ASP A 67 12.51 9.24 -11.71
C ASP A 67 13.18 9.26 -10.34
N LEU A 68 13.82 8.15 -9.99
CA LEU A 68 14.61 8.00 -8.76
C LEU A 68 16.10 8.27 -9.00
N ASN A 69 16.51 8.50 -10.25
CA ASN A 69 17.90 8.60 -10.67
C ASN A 69 18.09 9.74 -11.66
N VAL A 70 17.83 10.94 -11.36
CA VAL A 70 17.98 12.22 -12.11
C VAL A 70 18.48 12.18 -13.57
N ASP A 71 19.08 11.09 -14.04
CA ASP A 71 19.77 10.95 -15.35
C ASP A 71 19.17 9.91 -16.29
N ARG A 72 18.02 9.30 -16.00
CA ARG A 72 17.45 8.19 -16.78
C ARG A 72 15.93 8.29 -16.99
N ALA A 73 15.42 7.45 -17.88
CA ALA A 73 13.99 7.30 -18.08
C ALA A 73 13.29 6.91 -16.75
N PRO A 74 12.10 7.45 -16.47
CA PRO A 74 11.40 7.18 -15.23
C PRO A 74 11.19 5.68 -14.97
N ASP A 75 11.46 5.25 -13.75
CA ASP A 75 11.19 3.91 -13.28
C ASP A 75 9.69 3.63 -13.27
N GLN A 76 9.29 2.44 -13.72
CA GLN A 76 7.91 1.99 -13.64
C GLN A 76 7.70 1.12 -12.39
N VAL A 77 6.89 1.59 -11.49
CA VAL A 77 6.61 0.91 -10.22
C VAL A 77 5.16 0.44 -10.17
N ARG A 78 4.97 -0.79 -9.71
CA ARG A 78 3.66 -1.40 -9.43
C ARG A 78 3.64 -1.94 -8.01
N PHE A 79 2.46 -1.96 -7.42
CA PHE A 79 2.21 -2.77 -6.23
C PHE A 79 1.93 -4.22 -6.64
N SER A 80 2.56 -5.18 -5.97
CA SER A 80 2.17 -6.59 -6.06
C SER A 80 0.86 -6.84 -5.30
N LYS A 81 0.61 -6.03 -4.27
CA LYS A 81 -0.59 -5.99 -3.45
C LYS A 81 -1.05 -4.53 -3.42
N PRO A 82 -1.91 -4.12 -4.37
CA PRO A 82 -2.34 -2.72 -4.44
C PRO A 82 -3.01 -2.27 -3.14
N PRO A 83 -2.67 -1.07 -2.62
CA PRO A 83 -3.32 -0.51 -1.45
C PRO A 83 -4.84 -0.48 -1.56
N LEU A 84 -5.50 -0.80 -0.46
CA LEU A 84 -6.95 -0.74 -0.33
C LEU A 84 -7.37 0.68 0.05
N GLU A 85 -8.13 1.36 -0.79
CA GLU A 85 -8.71 2.69 -0.50
C GLU A 85 -10.18 2.53 -0.13
N VAL A 86 -10.55 3.01 1.06
CA VAL A 86 -11.92 2.86 1.58
C VAL A 86 -12.45 4.18 2.10
N GLU A 87 -13.68 4.51 1.71
CA GLU A 87 -14.50 5.46 2.43
C GLU A 87 -15.20 4.74 3.59
N LEU A 88 -14.92 5.17 4.81
CA LEU A 88 -15.61 4.75 6.01
C LEU A 88 -16.58 5.84 6.44
N LYS A 89 -17.85 5.52 6.62
CA LYS A 89 -18.86 6.44 7.11
C LYS A 89 -19.50 5.91 8.38
N SER A 90 -19.42 6.69 9.46
CA SER A 90 -20.06 6.36 10.72
C SER A 90 -21.56 6.62 10.69
N LYS A 91 -22.32 6.05 11.64
CA LYS A 91 -23.75 6.35 11.82
C LYS A 91 -24.02 7.84 12.08
N SER A 92 -23.08 8.56 12.66
CA SER A 92 -23.17 10.02 12.88
C SER A 92 -22.88 10.84 11.62
N GLY A 93 -22.61 10.19 10.49
CA GLY A 93 -22.29 10.85 9.21
C GLY A 93 -20.84 11.28 9.05
N ARG A 94 -19.96 11.02 10.04
CA ARG A 94 -18.52 11.33 9.91
C ARG A 94 -17.90 10.40 8.88
N VAL A 95 -17.16 10.99 7.95
CA VAL A 95 -16.43 10.27 6.88
C VAL A 95 -14.94 10.26 7.19
N VAL A 96 -14.29 9.12 7.00
CA VAL A 96 -12.84 8.94 7.10
C VAL A 96 -12.36 8.14 5.88
N ARG A 97 -11.29 8.59 5.27
CA ARG A 97 -10.57 7.85 4.21
C ARG A 97 -9.55 6.94 4.85
N LEU A 98 -9.58 5.66 4.50
CA LEU A 98 -8.64 4.67 5.00
C LEU A 98 -7.84 4.11 3.84
N ILE A 99 -6.50 4.07 3.98
CA ILE A 99 -5.60 3.47 3.01
C ILE A 99 -4.88 2.31 3.70
N GLY A 100 -5.24 1.09 3.32
CA GLY A 100 -4.59 -0.14 3.77
C GLY A 100 -3.38 -0.46 2.89
N VAL A 101 -2.20 -0.65 3.49
CA VAL A 101 -0.93 -0.74 2.77
C VAL A 101 -0.21 -2.05 3.06
N HIS A 102 0.42 -2.63 2.02
CA HIS A 102 1.46 -3.63 2.14
C HIS A 102 2.58 -3.30 1.14
N ALA A 103 3.55 -2.53 1.60
CA ALA A 103 4.67 -2.08 0.76
C ALA A 103 5.68 -3.20 0.49
N LYS A 104 6.56 -2.99 -0.50
CA LYS A 104 7.59 -3.96 -0.89
C LYS A 104 8.55 -4.24 0.26
N SER A 105 8.72 -5.53 0.58
CA SER A 105 9.77 -5.97 1.51
C SER A 105 11.17 -5.73 0.94
N LYS A 106 12.09 -5.29 1.80
CA LYS A 106 13.51 -5.13 1.47
C LYS A 106 14.24 -6.47 1.32
N ALA A 107 13.68 -7.55 1.84
CA ALA A 107 14.32 -8.86 1.90
C ALA A 107 14.72 -9.39 0.51
N PRO A 108 15.95 -9.88 0.35
CA PRO A 108 16.48 -10.36 -0.94
C PRO A 108 16.07 -11.82 -1.21
N HIS A 109 14.76 -12.09 -1.26
CA HIS A 109 14.28 -13.44 -1.53
C HIS A 109 14.82 -13.99 -2.84
N GLY A 110 15.24 -15.26 -2.85
CA GLY A 110 15.77 -15.96 -4.03
C GLY A 110 17.23 -15.64 -4.38
N ALA A 111 17.93 -14.85 -3.57
CA ALA A 111 19.34 -14.57 -3.78
C ALA A 111 20.21 -15.81 -3.49
N LYS A 112 21.13 -16.14 -4.43
CA LYS A 112 21.98 -17.34 -4.33
C LYS A 112 23.42 -17.03 -3.85
N ASN A 113 23.83 -15.77 -3.85
CA ASN A 113 25.15 -15.32 -3.42
C ASN A 113 25.12 -13.88 -2.90
N ALA A 114 26.20 -13.43 -2.24
CA ALA A 114 26.30 -12.12 -1.61
C ALA A 114 26.10 -10.94 -2.58
N ALA A 115 26.65 -11.03 -3.79
CA ALA A 115 26.48 -9.99 -4.82
C ALA A 115 24.99 -9.86 -5.23
N LYS A 116 24.30 -10.99 -5.39
CA LYS A 116 22.88 -11.01 -5.73
C LYS A 116 22.01 -10.51 -4.57
N VAL A 117 22.36 -10.84 -3.33
CA VAL A 117 21.73 -10.29 -2.11
C VAL A 117 21.76 -8.77 -2.16
N MET A 118 22.93 -8.17 -2.37
CA MET A 118 23.09 -6.72 -2.43
C MET A 118 22.26 -6.10 -3.57
N GLN A 119 22.38 -6.66 -4.77
CA GLN A 119 21.62 -6.16 -5.94
C GLN A 119 20.11 -6.16 -5.71
N ILE A 120 19.56 -7.28 -5.20
CA ILE A 120 18.12 -7.43 -4.95
C ILE A 120 17.68 -6.49 -3.81
N SER A 121 18.45 -6.37 -2.74
CA SER A 121 18.15 -5.47 -1.62
C SER A 121 18.06 -4.02 -2.07
N ILE A 122 19.00 -3.55 -2.90
CA ILE A 122 18.98 -2.19 -3.45
C ILE A 122 17.73 -1.99 -4.33
N ALA A 123 17.43 -2.93 -5.23
CA ALA A 123 16.27 -2.84 -6.10
C ALA A 123 14.96 -2.83 -5.30
N ASN A 124 14.84 -3.68 -4.28
CA ASN A 124 13.67 -3.73 -3.41
C ASN A 124 13.49 -2.43 -2.61
N ARG A 125 14.59 -1.83 -2.10
CA ARG A 125 14.56 -0.54 -1.42
C ARG A 125 14.05 0.58 -2.32
N ARG A 126 14.58 0.67 -3.54
CA ARG A 126 14.12 1.68 -4.52
C ARG A 126 12.63 1.52 -4.78
N LYS A 127 12.16 0.28 -5.01
CA LYS A 127 10.74 0.00 -5.21
C LYS A 127 9.91 0.37 -3.99
N GLN A 128 10.35 0.06 -2.78
CA GLN A 128 9.68 0.43 -1.53
C GLN A 128 9.57 1.95 -1.40
N LEU A 129 10.67 2.68 -1.62
CA LEU A 129 10.68 4.14 -1.57
C LEU A 129 9.68 4.75 -2.56
N ALA A 130 9.68 4.28 -3.81
CA ALA A 130 8.73 4.74 -4.82
C ALA A 130 7.28 4.47 -4.42
N GLN A 131 7.00 3.30 -3.85
CA GLN A 131 5.67 2.97 -3.34
C GLN A 131 5.26 3.89 -2.18
N CYS A 132 6.17 4.21 -1.25
CA CYS A 132 5.91 5.15 -0.17
C CYS A 132 5.65 6.58 -0.68
N ILE A 133 6.40 7.02 -1.71
CA ILE A 133 6.16 8.31 -2.37
C ILE A 133 4.78 8.34 -3.03
N TRP A 134 4.39 7.27 -3.69
CA TRP A 134 3.06 7.14 -4.30
C TRP A 134 1.94 7.25 -3.27
N ILE A 135 2.07 6.50 -2.15
CA ILE A 135 1.13 6.60 -1.03
C ILE A 135 1.10 8.02 -0.47
N ARG A 136 2.27 8.66 -0.27
CA ARG A 136 2.35 10.03 0.22
C ARG A 136 1.59 11.01 -0.68
N ARG A 137 1.80 10.94 -2.00
CA ARG A 137 1.08 11.79 -2.95
C ARG A 137 -0.44 11.57 -2.90
N ARG A 138 -0.88 10.32 -2.69
CA ARG A 138 -2.31 10.02 -2.48
C ARG A 138 -2.84 10.64 -1.20
N VAL A 139 -2.08 10.60 -0.14
CA VAL A 139 -2.42 11.28 1.12
C VAL A 139 -2.53 12.78 0.90
N ASP A 140 -1.59 13.40 0.19
CA ASP A 140 -1.64 14.83 -0.13
C ASP A 140 -2.91 15.19 -0.90
N GLN A 141 -3.33 14.40 -1.91
CA GLN A 141 -4.60 14.60 -2.62
C GLN A 141 -5.82 14.58 -1.69
N HIS A 142 -5.84 13.73 -0.67
CA HIS A 142 -6.90 13.72 0.33
C HIS A 142 -6.84 14.94 1.26
N LEU A 143 -5.64 15.33 1.69
CA LEU A 143 -5.45 16.50 2.55
C LEU A 143 -5.86 17.80 1.83
N ASP A 144 -5.56 17.93 0.54
CA ASP A 144 -5.98 19.07 -0.29
C ASP A 144 -7.51 19.17 -0.38
N ARG A 145 -8.20 18.03 -0.35
CA ARG A 145 -9.68 17.96 -0.28
C ARG A 145 -10.23 18.15 1.14
N LYS A 146 -9.36 18.32 2.13
CA LYS A 146 -9.70 18.39 3.57
C LYS A 146 -10.35 17.12 4.11
N ASP A 147 -10.03 15.98 3.51
CA ASP A 147 -10.47 14.69 4.00
C ASP A 147 -9.73 14.32 5.30
N SER A 148 -10.42 13.61 6.20
CA SER A 148 -9.77 12.90 7.31
C SER A 148 -9.20 11.59 6.79
N VAL A 149 -7.88 11.38 6.92
CA VAL A 149 -7.18 10.22 6.35
C VAL A 149 -6.51 9.39 7.44
N ILE A 150 -6.64 8.07 7.34
CA ILE A 150 -5.88 7.10 8.11
C ILE A 150 -5.12 6.20 7.15
N VAL A 151 -3.81 6.09 7.33
CA VAL A 151 -2.97 5.14 6.59
C VAL A 151 -2.43 4.11 7.56
N LEU A 152 -2.63 2.83 7.26
CA LEU A 152 -2.20 1.74 8.13
C LEU A 152 -1.81 0.50 7.32
N GLY A 153 -1.03 -0.37 7.92
CA GLY A 153 -0.61 -1.62 7.30
C GLY A 153 0.87 -1.92 7.47
N ASP A 154 1.37 -2.85 6.66
CA ASP A 154 2.78 -3.24 6.66
C ASP A 154 3.58 -2.42 5.63
N PHE A 155 4.35 -1.46 6.12
CA PHE A 155 5.26 -0.66 5.30
C PHE A 155 6.58 -1.37 5.04
N ASN A 156 6.82 -2.52 5.66
CA ASN A 156 8.08 -3.25 5.63
C ASN A 156 9.30 -2.37 6.02
N TYR A 157 9.05 -1.38 6.88
CA TYR A 157 10.05 -0.46 7.40
C TYR A 157 10.44 -0.89 8.81
N GLY A 158 11.30 -1.90 8.88
CA GLY A 158 11.85 -2.37 10.15
C GLY A 158 13.19 -1.71 10.49
N PRO A 159 13.54 -1.53 11.77
CA PRO A 159 14.84 -0.98 12.17
C PRO A 159 15.97 -1.94 11.83
N GLY A 160 16.99 -1.41 11.14
CA GLY A 160 18.36 -1.93 11.15
C GLY A 160 18.59 -3.35 10.64
N LEU A 161 17.81 -3.85 9.70
CA LEU A 161 17.93 -5.24 9.24
C LEU A 161 18.71 -5.43 7.94
N ASP A 162 19.09 -4.36 7.25
CA ASP A 162 19.89 -4.52 6.04
C ASP A 162 21.34 -4.01 6.20
N SER A 163 22.22 -4.54 5.35
CA SER A 163 23.65 -4.23 5.38
C SER A 163 23.92 -2.74 5.12
N CYS A 164 23.04 -2.04 4.42
CA CYS A 164 23.19 -0.62 4.12
C CYS A 164 22.95 0.26 5.36
N GLU A 165 21.99 -0.09 6.21
CA GLU A 165 21.75 0.64 7.46
C GLU A 165 22.90 0.45 8.46
N LYS A 166 23.59 -0.70 8.40
CA LYS A 166 24.83 -0.92 9.19
C LYS A 166 25.98 -0.05 8.73
N LEU A 167 26.08 0.26 7.43
CA LEU A 167 27.12 1.10 6.85
C LEU A 167 26.94 2.59 7.17
N PHE A 168 25.70 3.07 7.18
CA PHE A 168 25.38 4.50 7.34
C PHE A 168 24.95 4.88 8.76
N GLY A 169 24.94 3.93 9.69
CA GLY A 169 24.50 4.16 11.05
C GLY A 169 22.96 4.26 11.16
N ARG A 170 22.48 4.43 12.38
CA ARG A 170 21.05 4.65 12.64
C ARG A 170 20.66 6.02 12.09
N SER A 171 19.85 6.06 11.08
CA SER A 171 19.07 7.25 10.77
C SER A 171 18.09 7.47 11.93
N GLY A 172 18.24 8.57 12.66
CA GLY A 172 17.38 8.98 13.74
C GLY A 172 15.95 9.19 13.30
#